data_e24a3f27ae10d5f1e4b0d0fa41b73ead
#
_entry.id   e24a3f27ae10d5f1e4b0d0fa41b73ead
#
_cell.length_a   1.000
_cell.length_b   1.000
_cell.length_c   1.000
_cell.angle_alpha   90.00
_cell.angle_beta   90.00
_cell.angle_gamma   90.00
#
_symmetry.space_group_name_H-M   'P 1'
#
loop_
_entity.id
_entity.type
_entity.pdbx_description
1 polymer ?
#
loop_
_entity_poly.entity_id
_entity_poly.type
_entity_poly.pdbx_seq_one_letter_code
_entity_poly.pdbx_strand_id
1 'polypeptide(L)'
;MITNTIQGCSYTELWVSPANWQKATKKDLDKDWYVQCIFFDPRYEKKYPKGFPYRKKANKPQTIEERKALISFLLKNIPQQFNNGYNPITKKYMNLRDEGLYPDLLFIEAFKRALEMKRNANNKRHLYDIQCAINRLEKASEALGMQYIKVKDLRRVDLKIMLDYLQLPDKYYNKFVIYFSSLYRELIEYECCETNITRDIYPKKTFKEPRLVLEKNELDRVREYLENTHPDFYRYMMIFLYSGARNTELFRLQRKDVDLDKQEFVILLEKGGQYKRCTKVILSPALEYWREVCEKCQSPDDYLFALNFVPNKEMGHSEIVTKFWKKNVKDKLGIEADFYALKHYMLDNLDSDTAMLLASHTNKNTTAIYQVNKAKKDREMLKQLKIEI
;
A
#
# COMPACT_ATOMS: atom_id res chain seq x y z
N MET A 1 44.72 -17.50 13.86
CA MET A 1 43.45 -17.75 14.64
C MET A 1 42.36 -16.83 14.10
N ILE A 2 41.14 -17.31 13.99
CA ILE A 2 39.98 -16.48 13.58
C ILE A 2 39.13 -16.17 14.82
N THR A 3 38.81 -14.91 15.03
CA THR A 3 37.99 -14.45 16.16
C THR A 3 36.60 -14.08 15.64
N ASN A 4 35.55 -14.72 16.18
CA ASN A 4 34.17 -14.42 15.85
C ASN A 4 33.71 -13.15 16.57
N THR A 5 32.84 -12.38 15.87
CA THR A 5 32.18 -11.20 16.38
C THR A 5 30.67 -11.29 16.18
N ILE A 6 29.95 -10.20 16.33
CA ILE A 6 28.49 -10.17 16.18
C ILE A 6 28.03 -10.46 14.74
N GLN A 7 26.81 -10.97 14.57
CA GLN A 7 26.15 -11.25 13.28
C GLN A 7 26.94 -12.17 12.33
N GLY A 8 27.67 -13.16 12.87
CA GLY A 8 28.44 -14.10 12.07
C GLY A 8 29.69 -13.52 11.41
N CYS A 9 30.03 -12.27 11.70
CA CYS A 9 31.28 -11.70 11.25
C CYS A 9 32.46 -12.27 12.04
N SER A 10 33.64 -12.22 11.43
CA SER A 10 34.88 -12.68 12.07
C SER A 10 36.10 -11.93 11.52
N TYR A 11 37.24 -12.03 12.18
CA TYR A 11 38.49 -11.46 11.71
C TYR A 11 39.69 -12.32 12.08
N THR A 12 40.75 -12.22 11.27
CA THR A 12 42.01 -12.89 11.58
C THR A 12 42.75 -12.17 12.71
N GLU A 13 43.71 -12.85 13.32
CA GLU A 13 44.63 -12.23 14.25
C GLU A 13 45.22 -10.93 13.65
N LEU A 14 45.33 -9.91 14.49
CA LEU A 14 45.94 -8.63 14.11
C LEU A 14 47.46 -8.77 13.98
N TRP A 15 47.99 -8.31 12.90
CA TRP A 15 49.44 -8.24 12.73
C TRP A 15 49.90 -6.82 12.44
N VAL A 16 51.16 -6.55 12.81
CA VAL A 16 51.77 -5.21 12.78
C VAL A 16 52.91 -5.18 11.81
N SER A 17 53.02 -4.10 11.07
CA SER A 17 54.21 -3.75 10.29
C SER A 17 54.85 -2.50 10.92
N PRO A 18 56.20 -2.50 11.08
CA PRO A 18 57.16 -3.59 10.93
C PRO A 18 56.99 -4.66 12.02
N ALA A 19 57.25 -5.94 11.73
CA ALA A 19 57.04 -7.05 12.64
C ALA A 19 57.83 -6.91 13.96
N ASN A 20 59.00 -6.25 13.91
CA ASN A 20 59.86 -5.96 15.07
C ASN A 20 59.48 -4.67 15.80
N TRP A 21 58.24 -4.13 15.62
CA TRP A 21 57.80 -2.83 16.10
C TRP A 21 58.12 -2.52 17.56
N GLN A 22 58.09 -3.50 18.44
CA GLN A 22 58.41 -3.33 19.86
C GLN A 22 59.88 -3.00 20.10
N LYS A 23 60.78 -3.57 19.26
CA LYS A 23 62.24 -3.35 19.33
C LYS A 23 62.74 -2.35 18.24
N ALA A 24 61.79 -1.65 17.57
CA ALA A 24 62.09 -0.71 16.52
C ALA A 24 62.98 0.45 17.01
N THR A 25 63.85 0.89 16.10
CA THR A 25 64.81 2.01 16.33
C THR A 25 64.50 3.16 15.36
N LYS A 26 65.26 4.28 15.45
CA LYS A 26 65.04 5.44 14.57
C LYS A 26 65.13 5.09 13.07
N LYS A 27 65.90 4.08 12.69
CA LYS A 27 66.01 3.59 11.29
C LYS A 27 64.69 2.97 10.77
N ASP A 28 63.80 2.57 11.67
CA ASP A 28 62.54 1.99 11.28
C ASP A 28 61.43 3.05 11.07
N LEU A 29 61.73 4.34 11.25
CA LEU A 29 60.79 5.44 10.95
C LEU A 29 60.49 5.54 9.45
N ASP A 30 61.40 5.11 8.59
CA ASP A 30 61.21 5.13 7.14
C ASP A 30 60.33 3.98 6.63
N LYS A 31 60.01 3.00 7.49
CA LYS A 31 59.12 1.89 7.16
C LYS A 31 57.65 2.26 7.32
N ASP A 32 56.78 1.55 6.57
CA ASP A 32 55.33 1.69 6.75
C ASP A 32 54.87 1.00 8.04
N TRP A 33 54.34 1.81 8.96
CA TRP A 33 53.75 1.37 10.22
C TRP A 33 52.22 1.26 10.10
N TYR A 34 51.71 0.05 10.37
CA TYR A 34 50.25 -0.20 10.38
C TYR A 34 49.87 -1.43 11.17
N VAL A 35 48.61 -1.50 11.57
CA VAL A 35 47.95 -2.68 12.08
C VAL A 35 46.97 -3.18 11.00
N GLN A 36 47.01 -4.47 10.72
CA GLN A 36 46.14 -5.08 9.70
C GLN A 36 45.57 -6.38 10.17
N CYS A 37 44.35 -6.69 9.69
CA CYS A 37 43.70 -8.00 9.73
C CYS A 37 42.84 -8.21 8.49
N ILE A 38 42.34 -9.42 8.30
CA ILE A 38 41.33 -9.72 7.29
C ILE A 38 40.00 -9.86 8.03
N PHE A 39 39.02 -9.07 7.62
CA PHE A 39 37.66 -9.09 8.18
C PHE A 39 36.73 -9.86 7.24
N PHE A 40 35.91 -10.75 7.80
CA PHE A 40 34.92 -11.54 7.07
C PHE A 40 33.52 -11.14 7.50
N ASP A 41 32.66 -10.92 6.52
CA ASP A 41 31.24 -10.68 6.71
C ASP A 41 30.46 -11.55 5.71
N PRO A 42 29.65 -12.50 6.16
CA PRO A 42 28.90 -13.42 5.28
C PRO A 42 28.06 -12.71 4.21
N ARG A 43 27.56 -11.50 4.51
CA ARG A 43 26.76 -10.70 3.58
C ARG A 43 27.53 -10.18 2.37
N TYR A 44 28.87 -10.09 2.50
CA TYR A 44 29.79 -9.60 1.47
C TYR A 44 30.72 -10.68 0.93
N GLU A 45 30.48 -11.97 1.21
CA GLU A 45 31.30 -13.07 0.76
C GLU A 45 31.51 -13.11 -0.76
N LYS A 46 30.43 -12.86 -1.54
CA LYS A 46 30.52 -12.80 -3.00
C LYS A 46 31.45 -11.69 -3.50
N LYS A 47 31.50 -10.56 -2.79
CA LYS A 47 32.36 -9.40 -3.16
C LYS A 47 33.77 -9.54 -2.64
N TYR A 48 33.95 -10.16 -1.48
CA TYR A 48 35.24 -10.35 -0.82
C TYR A 48 35.41 -11.83 -0.40
N PRO A 49 35.57 -12.75 -1.36
CA PRO A 49 35.63 -14.19 -1.07
C PRO A 49 36.85 -14.60 -0.19
N LYS A 50 37.89 -13.79 -0.18
CA LYS A 50 39.09 -13.96 0.68
C LYS A 50 39.08 -13.05 1.92
N GLY A 51 37.93 -12.44 2.23
CA GLY A 51 37.78 -11.44 3.26
C GLY A 51 38.23 -10.03 2.84
N PHE A 52 37.84 -9.04 3.65
CA PHE A 52 38.16 -7.63 3.44
C PHE A 52 39.46 -7.24 4.18
N PRO A 53 40.51 -6.76 3.51
CA PRO A 53 41.74 -6.33 4.17
C PRO A 53 41.50 -5.01 4.91
N TYR A 54 41.47 -5.06 6.21
CA TYR A 54 41.34 -3.88 7.06
C TYR A 54 42.69 -3.45 7.59
N ARG A 55 43.12 -2.22 7.25
CA ARG A 55 44.40 -1.67 7.61
C ARG A 55 44.25 -0.27 8.23
N LYS A 56 44.93 -0.04 9.35
CA LYS A 56 45.08 1.27 10.01
C LYS A 56 46.54 1.69 10.04
N LYS A 57 46.85 2.76 9.33
CA LYS A 57 48.24 3.33 9.28
C LYS A 57 48.56 4.05 10.57
N ALA A 58 49.84 3.95 10.98
CA ALA A 58 50.40 4.58 12.15
C ALA A 58 51.65 5.43 11.82
N ASN A 59 51.72 6.01 10.59
CA ASN A 59 52.86 6.76 10.10
C ASN A 59 52.86 8.25 10.54
N LYS A 60 51.72 8.77 11.02
CA LYS A 60 51.59 10.20 11.38
C LYS A 60 52.54 10.68 12.47
N PRO A 61 52.75 9.92 13.58
CA PRO A 61 53.69 10.32 14.62
C PRO A 61 55.10 10.33 14.10
N GLN A 62 55.90 11.29 14.59
CA GLN A 62 57.28 11.52 14.13
C GLN A 62 58.32 10.81 14.99
N THR A 63 57.93 10.31 16.15
CA THR A 63 58.87 9.59 17.05
C THR A 63 58.51 8.11 17.13
N ILE A 64 59.49 7.29 17.45
CA ILE A 64 59.33 5.83 17.61
C ILE A 64 58.40 5.53 18.79
N GLU A 65 58.52 6.27 19.88
CA GLU A 65 57.75 6.12 21.08
C GLU A 65 56.25 6.36 20.81
N GLU A 66 55.93 7.44 20.10
CA GLU A 66 54.58 7.78 19.71
C GLU A 66 54.00 6.73 18.74
N ARG A 67 54.78 6.23 17.76
CA ARG A 67 54.33 5.16 16.88
C ARG A 67 54.01 3.87 17.64
N LYS A 68 54.89 3.48 18.58
CA LYS A 68 54.67 2.33 19.46
C LYS A 68 53.38 2.50 20.31
N ALA A 69 53.19 3.67 20.88
CA ALA A 69 51.99 3.98 21.63
C ALA A 69 50.72 3.88 20.78
N LEU A 70 50.78 4.42 19.53
CA LEU A 70 49.65 4.34 18.59
C LEU A 70 49.36 2.90 18.16
N ILE A 71 50.40 2.08 17.87
CA ILE A 71 50.24 0.66 17.58
C ILE A 71 49.58 -0.08 18.76
N SER A 72 50.07 0.14 19.99
CA SER A 72 49.51 -0.48 21.20
C SER A 72 48.04 -0.09 21.39
N PHE A 73 47.70 1.18 21.14
CA PHE A 73 46.33 1.66 21.14
C PHE A 73 45.45 0.97 20.06
N LEU A 74 45.94 0.87 18.83
CA LEU A 74 45.20 0.23 17.73
C LEU A 74 44.98 -1.26 17.98
N LEU A 75 45.98 -1.98 18.52
CA LEU A 75 45.85 -3.41 18.86
C LEU A 75 44.77 -3.66 19.92
N LYS A 76 44.59 -2.73 20.85
CA LYS A 76 43.55 -2.80 21.87
C LYS A 76 42.17 -2.38 21.35
N ASN A 77 42.13 -1.31 20.55
CA ASN A 77 40.85 -0.70 20.13
C ASN A 77 40.18 -1.41 18.95
N ILE A 78 40.93 -1.95 17.97
CA ILE A 78 40.35 -2.62 16.81
C ILE A 78 39.46 -3.80 17.22
N PRO A 79 39.92 -4.74 18.09
CA PRO A 79 39.08 -5.82 18.59
C PRO A 79 37.83 -5.31 19.32
N GLN A 80 37.98 -4.27 20.15
CA GLN A 80 36.82 -3.68 20.84
C GLN A 80 35.80 -3.09 19.88
N GLN A 81 36.26 -2.37 18.83
CA GLN A 81 35.35 -1.84 17.81
C GLN A 81 34.60 -2.97 17.09
N PHE A 82 35.28 -4.06 16.70
CA PHE A 82 34.65 -5.21 16.04
C PHE A 82 33.65 -5.93 16.97
N ASN A 83 34.02 -6.12 18.24
CA ASN A 83 33.12 -6.71 19.24
C ASN A 83 31.89 -5.81 19.51
N ASN A 84 32.05 -4.49 19.39
CA ASN A 84 30.95 -3.51 19.47
C ASN A 84 30.20 -3.37 18.14
N GLY A 85 30.53 -4.20 17.14
CA GLY A 85 29.78 -4.24 15.87
C GLY A 85 30.27 -3.32 14.76
N TYR A 86 31.45 -2.71 14.88
CA TYR A 86 32.00 -1.93 13.78
C TYR A 86 32.31 -2.82 12.57
N ASN A 87 31.69 -2.51 11.43
CA ASN A 87 31.95 -3.18 10.16
C ASN A 87 32.84 -2.32 9.28
N PRO A 88 34.08 -2.75 8.99
CA PRO A 88 35.03 -1.95 8.21
C PRO A 88 34.68 -1.86 6.73
N ILE A 89 33.82 -2.75 6.19
CA ILE A 89 33.36 -2.71 4.80
C ILE A 89 32.38 -1.57 4.60
N THR A 90 31.41 -1.45 5.50
CA THR A 90 30.37 -0.40 5.44
C THR A 90 30.78 0.88 6.15
N LYS A 91 31.85 0.82 6.98
CA LYS A 91 32.31 1.89 7.88
C LYS A 91 31.28 2.34 8.91
N LYS A 92 30.36 1.45 9.29
CA LYS A 92 29.29 1.69 10.26
C LYS A 92 29.35 0.67 11.38
N TYR A 93 28.77 1.00 12.53
CA TYR A 93 28.51 0.04 13.57
C TYR A 93 27.27 -0.78 13.20
N MET A 94 27.39 -2.11 13.25
CA MET A 94 26.28 -3.04 13.09
C MET A 94 25.61 -3.19 14.44
N ASN A 95 24.40 -2.68 14.58
CA ASN A 95 23.56 -3.04 15.70
C ASN A 95 22.73 -4.27 15.33
N LEU A 96 22.49 -5.18 16.25
CA LEU A 96 21.53 -6.28 16.08
C LEU A 96 20.12 -5.76 15.71
N ARG A 97 19.89 -4.45 15.84
CA ARG A 97 18.64 -3.72 15.60
C ARG A 97 18.62 -2.94 14.29
N ASP A 98 19.71 -2.92 13.50
CA ASP A 98 19.79 -2.02 12.32
C ASP A 98 18.82 -2.35 11.19
N GLU A 99 18.25 -3.57 11.16
CA GLU A 99 17.28 -3.99 10.15
C GLU A 99 15.83 -4.12 10.71
N GLY A 100 15.64 -3.96 12.03
CA GLY A 100 14.38 -4.12 12.72
C GLY A 100 13.76 -2.83 13.26
N LEU A 101 12.60 -2.97 13.89
CA LEU A 101 11.98 -1.93 14.69
C LEU A 101 12.62 -1.90 16.09
N TYR A 102 12.93 -0.70 16.60
CA TYR A 102 13.42 -0.48 17.97
C TYR A 102 13.07 0.93 18.45
N PRO A 103 13.01 1.18 19.78
CA PRO A 103 12.49 2.42 20.36
C PRO A 103 13.25 3.70 19.97
N ASP A 104 14.56 3.61 19.70
CA ASP A 104 15.41 4.76 19.39
C ASP A 104 15.43 5.15 17.89
N LEU A 105 14.66 4.48 17.04
CA LEU A 105 14.48 4.89 15.64
C LEU A 105 13.78 6.25 15.56
N LEU A 106 14.15 7.06 14.58
CA LEU A 106 13.35 8.22 14.22
C LEU A 106 11.95 7.75 13.79
N PHE A 107 10.91 8.45 14.22
CA PHE A 107 9.54 7.98 14.07
C PHE A 107 9.12 7.76 12.60
N ILE A 108 9.59 8.60 11.67
CA ILE A 108 9.33 8.41 10.23
C ILE A 108 9.96 7.12 9.72
N GLU A 109 11.20 6.84 10.12
CA GLU A 109 11.89 5.59 9.77
C GLU A 109 11.17 4.38 10.38
N ALA A 110 10.74 4.48 11.63
CA ALA A 110 9.97 3.43 12.29
C ALA A 110 8.64 3.17 11.56
N PHE A 111 7.93 4.21 11.09
CA PHE A 111 6.70 4.07 10.31
C PHE A 111 6.96 3.42 8.94
N LYS A 112 8.05 3.77 8.26
CA LYS A 112 8.44 3.14 6.99
C LYS A 112 8.73 1.65 7.18
N ARG A 113 9.50 1.27 8.21
CA ARG A 113 9.80 -0.13 8.53
C ARG A 113 8.56 -0.92 8.97
N ALA A 114 7.69 -0.33 9.78
CA ALA A 114 6.42 -0.95 10.14
C ALA A 114 5.52 -1.21 8.91
N LEU A 115 5.53 -0.30 7.92
CA LEU A 115 4.83 -0.51 6.66
C LEU A 115 5.46 -1.64 5.83
N GLU A 116 6.79 -1.77 5.81
CA GLU A 116 7.48 -2.86 5.12
C GLU A 116 7.13 -4.22 5.68
N MET A 117 7.03 -4.36 7.00
CA MET A 117 6.57 -5.58 7.65
C MET A 117 5.13 -5.95 7.23
N LYS A 118 4.28 -4.96 6.96
CA LYS A 118 2.93 -5.16 6.44
C LYS A 118 2.85 -5.55 4.96
N ARG A 119 3.93 -5.45 4.18
CA ARG A 119 3.92 -5.75 2.72
C ARG A 119 3.53 -7.18 2.37
N ASN A 120 3.57 -8.09 3.32
CA ASN A 120 3.02 -9.44 3.18
C ASN A 120 1.47 -9.47 3.20
N ALA A 121 0.80 -8.35 3.49
CA ALA A 121 -0.66 -8.23 3.42
C ALA A 121 -1.09 -7.88 1.98
N ASN A 122 -2.09 -8.59 1.48
CA ASN A 122 -2.48 -8.67 0.06
C ASN A 122 -3.04 -7.40 -0.61
N ASN A 123 -3.06 -6.23 0.02
CA ASN A 123 -3.66 -5.03 -0.56
C ASN A 123 -2.63 -3.97 -0.95
N LYS A 124 -2.02 -4.13 -2.13
CA LYS A 124 -0.99 -3.22 -2.68
C LYS A 124 -1.45 -1.75 -2.71
N ARG A 125 -2.72 -1.48 -3.02
CA ARG A 125 -3.24 -0.10 -3.09
C ARG A 125 -3.29 0.55 -1.72
N HIS A 126 -3.75 -0.18 -0.70
CA HIS A 126 -3.80 0.31 0.67
C HIS A 126 -2.41 0.63 1.22
N LEU A 127 -1.42 -0.26 0.96
CA LEU A 127 -0.03 -0.03 1.35
C LEU A 127 0.56 1.21 0.66
N TYR A 128 0.25 1.41 -0.63
CA TYR A 128 0.64 2.62 -1.35
C TYR A 128 0.01 3.89 -0.74
N ASP A 129 -1.26 3.85 -0.37
CA ASP A 129 -1.94 4.99 0.26
C ASP A 129 -1.30 5.33 1.62
N ILE A 130 -0.92 4.31 2.43
CA ILE A 130 -0.19 4.51 3.70
C ILE A 130 1.19 5.13 3.43
N GLN A 131 1.93 4.64 2.43
CA GLN A 131 3.22 5.20 2.05
C GLN A 131 3.10 6.68 1.66
N CYS A 132 2.07 7.05 0.88
CA CYS A 132 1.80 8.44 0.54
C CYS A 132 1.51 9.30 1.78
N ALA A 133 0.80 8.75 2.78
CA ALA A 133 0.54 9.44 4.04
C ALA A 133 1.82 9.65 4.85
N ILE A 134 2.69 8.65 4.93
CA ILE A 134 4.01 8.75 5.59
C ILE A 134 4.86 9.83 4.91
N ASN A 135 4.94 9.84 3.59
CA ASN A 135 5.74 10.82 2.84
C ASN A 135 5.24 12.27 3.08
N ARG A 136 3.93 12.47 3.26
CA ARG A 136 3.38 13.78 3.60
C ARG A 136 3.66 14.16 5.05
N LEU A 137 3.60 13.19 5.98
CA LEU A 137 3.95 13.40 7.38
C LEU A 137 5.44 13.74 7.54
N GLU A 138 6.33 13.09 6.78
CA GLU A 138 7.76 13.37 6.73
C GLU A 138 8.04 14.84 6.37
N LYS A 139 7.44 15.33 5.28
CA LYS A 139 7.54 16.74 4.88
C LYS A 139 7.02 17.71 5.96
N ALA A 140 5.92 17.36 6.61
CA ALA A 140 5.40 18.17 7.72
C ALA A 140 6.37 18.18 8.91
N SER A 141 6.95 17.04 9.24
CA SER A 141 7.93 16.94 10.34
C SER A 141 9.20 17.75 10.07
N GLU A 142 9.69 17.75 8.82
CA GLU A 142 10.83 18.58 8.41
C GLU A 142 10.52 20.07 8.52
N ALA A 143 9.36 20.50 8.00
CA ALA A 143 8.93 21.90 8.05
C ALA A 143 8.74 22.44 9.48
N LEU A 144 8.39 21.55 10.42
CA LEU A 144 8.17 21.87 11.82
C LEU A 144 9.40 21.63 12.72
N GLY A 145 10.51 21.15 12.16
CA GLY A 145 11.72 20.80 12.92
C GLY A 145 11.56 19.58 13.82
N MET A 146 10.57 18.70 13.52
CA MET A 146 10.22 17.53 14.35
C MET A 146 10.82 16.22 13.81
N GLN A 147 11.61 16.26 12.73
CA GLN A 147 12.15 15.07 12.04
C GLN A 147 13.08 14.19 12.90
N TYR A 148 13.61 14.74 14.01
CA TYR A 148 14.53 14.02 14.89
C TYR A 148 13.86 13.36 16.09
N ILE A 149 12.53 13.40 16.20
CA ILE A 149 11.79 12.73 17.27
C ILE A 149 11.94 11.21 17.11
N LYS A 150 12.34 10.53 18.18
CA LYS A 150 12.37 9.07 18.23
C LYS A 150 10.96 8.52 18.40
N VAL A 151 10.71 7.31 17.90
CA VAL A 151 9.37 6.71 17.96
C VAL A 151 8.86 6.51 19.39
N LYS A 152 9.75 6.19 20.33
CA LYS A 152 9.42 6.07 21.77
C LYS A 152 9.00 7.39 22.41
N ASP A 153 9.52 8.50 21.89
CA ASP A 153 9.31 9.86 22.44
C ASP A 153 8.17 10.60 21.70
N LEU A 154 7.62 10.02 20.62
CA LEU A 154 6.56 10.61 19.84
C LEU A 154 5.25 10.67 20.64
N ARG A 155 4.78 11.88 20.92
CA ARG A 155 3.53 12.10 21.65
C ARG A 155 2.37 12.36 20.70
N ARG A 156 1.15 12.13 21.21
CA ARG A 156 -0.09 12.43 20.48
C ARG A 156 -0.15 13.88 19.99
N VAL A 157 0.31 14.83 20.81
CA VAL A 157 0.33 16.24 20.45
C VAL A 157 1.24 16.52 19.26
N ASP A 158 2.39 15.87 19.18
CA ASP A 158 3.35 16.05 18.09
C ASP A 158 2.74 15.57 16.76
N LEU A 159 2.12 14.39 16.77
CA LEU A 159 1.41 13.86 15.59
C LEU A 159 0.22 14.75 15.22
N LYS A 160 -0.53 15.25 16.19
CA LYS A 160 -1.66 16.16 15.97
C LYS A 160 -1.23 17.46 15.31
N ILE A 161 -0.14 18.09 15.78
CA ILE A 161 0.42 19.33 15.20
C ILE A 161 0.82 19.08 13.72
N MET A 162 1.51 17.97 13.43
CA MET A 162 1.89 17.62 12.05
C MET A 162 0.68 17.39 11.15
N LEU A 163 -0.35 16.71 11.65
CA LEU A 163 -1.59 16.49 10.91
C LEU A 163 -2.36 17.79 10.62
N ASP A 164 -2.39 18.70 11.59
CA ASP A 164 -3.05 20.02 11.42
C ASP A 164 -2.26 20.92 10.45
N TYR A 165 -0.92 20.86 10.49
CA TYR A 165 -0.05 21.57 9.53
C TYR A 165 -0.32 21.16 8.08
N LEU A 166 -0.68 19.90 7.83
CA LEU A 166 -0.99 19.40 6.48
C LEU A 166 -2.27 19.97 5.88
N GLN A 167 -3.11 20.65 6.64
CA GLN A 167 -4.38 21.27 6.20
C GLN A 167 -5.24 20.33 5.32
N LEU A 168 -5.32 19.07 5.73
CA LEU A 168 -6.06 18.04 4.99
C LEU A 168 -7.57 18.29 5.08
N PRO A 169 -8.32 18.04 3.98
CA PRO A 169 -9.76 17.89 4.06
C PRO A 169 -10.13 16.83 5.12
N ASP A 170 -11.20 17.06 5.88
CA ASP A 170 -11.55 16.26 7.07
C ASP A 170 -11.60 14.75 6.81
N LYS A 171 -12.10 14.34 5.64
CA LYS A 171 -12.12 12.94 5.22
C LYS A 171 -10.71 12.35 5.09
N TYR A 172 -9.76 13.11 4.55
CA TYR A 172 -8.38 12.65 4.40
C TYR A 172 -7.61 12.72 5.73
N TYR A 173 -7.90 13.72 6.57
CA TYR A 173 -7.38 13.77 7.94
C TYR A 173 -7.73 12.48 8.70
N ASN A 174 -9.02 12.11 8.73
CA ASN A 174 -9.47 10.88 9.39
C ASN A 174 -8.81 9.63 8.78
N LYS A 175 -8.63 9.62 7.47
CA LYS A 175 -7.98 8.51 6.75
C LYS A 175 -6.50 8.37 7.17
N PHE A 176 -5.79 9.48 7.33
CA PHE A 176 -4.40 9.49 7.79
C PHE A 176 -4.27 8.97 9.22
N VAL A 177 -5.16 9.39 10.12
CA VAL A 177 -5.21 8.85 11.50
C VAL A 177 -5.37 7.33 11.49
N ILE A 178 -6.28 6.79 10.65
CA ILE A 178 -6.48 5.34 10.49
C ILE A 178 -5.22 4.66 9.91
N TYR A 179 -4.57 5.27 8.94
CA TYR A 179 -3.35 4.73 8.33
C TYR A 179 -2.22 4.63 9.35
N PHE A 180 -1.95 5.70 10.10
CA PHE A 180 -0.94 5.67 11.14
C PHE A 180 -1.31 4.71 12.27
N SER A 181 -2.59 4.67 12.69
CA SER A 181 -3.08 3.69 13.66
C SER A 181 -2.75 2.25 13.27
N SER A 182 -2.84 1.95 11.98
CA SER A 182 -2.53 0.60 11.49
C SER A 182 -1.06 0.19 11.61
N LEU A 183 -0.14 1.15 11.75
CA LEU A 183 1.30 0.90 11.92
C LEU A 183 1.65 0.60 13.37
N TYR A 184 0.87 1.11 14.32
CA TYR A 184 1.14 0.95 15.75
C TYR A 184 1.09 -0.50 16.24
N ARG A 185 0.40 -1.40 15.51
CA ARG A 185 0.43 -2.81 15.84
C ARG A 185 1.87 -3.35 15.82
N GLU A 186 2.58 -3.12 14.73
CA GLU A 186 3.98 -3.54 14.57
C GLU A 186 4.88 -2.82 15.59
N LEU A 187 4.67 -1.51 15.79
CA LEU A 187 5.49 -0.73 16.73
C LEU A 187 5.34 -1.21 18.18
N ILE A 188 4.14 -1.60 18.59
CA ILE A 188 3.88 -2.13 19.95
C ILE A 188 4.42 -3.55 20.06
N GLU A 189 4.24 -4.41 19.07
CA GLU A 189 4.71 -5.78 19.04
C GLU A 189 6.25 -5.87 19.14
N TYR A 190 6.96 -4.86 18.61
CA TYR A 190 8.42 -4.71 18.73
C TYR A 190 8.86 -3.76 19.86
N GLU A 191 7.98 -3.46 20.80
CA GLU A 191 8.27 -2.63 21.99
C GLU A 191 8.86 -1.24 21.67
N CYS A 192 8.56 -0.70 20.48
CA CYS A 192 8.99 0.66 20.12
C CYS A 192 8.21 1.74 20.89
N CYS A 193 6.99 1.42 21.30
CA CYS A 193 6.12 2.28 22.12
C CYS A 193 5.13 1.39 22.89
N GLU A 194 4.64 1.89 24.01
CA GLU A 194 3.70 1.16 24.88
C GLU A 194 2.27 1.20 24.37
N THR A 195 1.87 2.28 23.73
CA THR A 195 0.47 2.52 23.33
C THR A 195 0.34 3.09 21.93
N ASN A 196 -0.83 2.89 21.35
CA ASN A 196 -1.19 3.55 20.10
C ASN A 196 -1.73 4.96 20.37
N ILE A 197 -0.89 5.96 20.20
CA ILE A 197 -1.22 7.37 20.46
C ILE A 197 -2.30 7.94 19.55
N THR A 198 -2.64 7.26 18.43
CA THR A 198 -3.68 7.73 17.50
C THR A 198 -5.09 7.46 18.01
N ARG A 199 -5.28 6.54 19.00
CA ARG A 199 -6.61 6.15 19.50
C ARG A 199 -7.42 7.33 20.03
N ASP A 200 -6.75 8.27 20.67
CA ASP A 200 -7.40 9.43 21.26
C ASP A 200 -7.33 10.69 20.38
N ILE A 201 -7.00 10.54 19.10
CA ILE A 201 -7.15 11.61 18.11
C ILE A 201 -8.60 11.56 17.62
N TYR A 202 -9.41 12.51 18.04
CA TYR A 202 -10.81 12.58 17.64
C TYR A 202 -10.94 12.80 16.13
N PRO A 203 -11.79 12.01 15.45
CA PRO A 203 -12.04 12.22 14.05
C PRO A 203 -12.78 13.54 13.82
N LYS A 204 -12.44 14.23 12.75
CA LYS A 204 -13.18 15.40 12.28
C LYS A 204 -14.55 14.98 11.74
N LYS A 205 -15.58 15.80 11.97
CA LYS A 205 -16.94 15.54 11.45
C LYS A 205 -16.93 15.66 9.94
N THR A 206 -17.32 14.58 9.26
CA THR A 206 -17.47 14.57 7.81
C THR A 206 -18.94 14.50 7.44
N PHE A 207 -19.37 15.40 6.58
CA PHE A 207 -20.70 15.33 5.98
C PHE A 207 -20.63 14.46 4.75
N LYS A 208 -21.54 13.49 4.65
CA LYS A 208 -21.71 12.73 3.41
C LYS A 208 -22.63 13.55 2.51
N GLU A 209 -22.08 14.02 1.41
CA GLU A 209 -22.92 14.60 0.36
C GLU A 209 -23.89 13.54 -0.16
N PRO A 210 -25.18 13.90 -0.38
CA PRO A 210 -26.13 13.01 -1.01
C PRO A 210 -25.56 12.57 -2.37
N ARG A 211 -25.65 11.27 -2.65
CA ARG A 211 -25.22 10.79 -3.97
C ARG A 211 -26.23 11.23 -5.02
N LEU A 212 -25.70 11.73 -6.12
CA LEU A 212 -26.51 12.02 -7.30
C LEU A 212 -27.02 10.70 -7.88
N VAL A 213 -28.31 10.61 -8.09
CA VAL A 213 -29.01 9.46 -8.68
C VAL A 213 -29.46 9.88 -10.08
N LEU A 214 -29.34 8.96 -11.04
CA LEU A 214 -29.91 9.20 -12.37
C LEU A 214 -31.44 9.18 -12.30
N GLU A 215 -32.05 10.14 -12.93
CA GLU A 215 -33.49 10.11 -13.17
C GLU A 215 -33.81 9.27 -14.42
N LYS A 216 -35.08 8.83 -14.55
CA LYS A 216 -35.46 7.98 -15.67
C LYS A 216 -35.24 8.66 -17.01
N ASN A 217 -35.62 9.91 -17.15
CA ASN A 217 -35.42 10.72 -18.35
C ASN A 217 -33.94 10.90 -18.71
N GLU A 218 -33.05 11.04 -17.70
CA GLU A 218 -31.61 11.11 -17.92
C GLU A 218 -31.07 9.78 -18.42
N LEU A 219 -31.51 8.67 -17.83
CA LEU A 219 -31.11 7.33 -18.28
C LEU A 219 -31.56 7.06 -19.71
N ASP A 220 -32.80 7.44 -20.08
CA ASP A 220 -33.31 7.27 -21.43
C ASP A 220 -32.51 8.08 -22.45
N ARG A 221 -32.15 9.33 -22.13
CA ARG A 221 -31.25 10.16 -22.98
C ARG A 221 -29.85 9.55 -23.12
N VAL A 222 -29.29 9.00 -22.05
CA VAL A 222 -27.99 8.32 -22.07
C VAL A 222 -28.05 7.08 -22.96
N ARG A 223 -29.11 6.28 -22.85
CA ARG A 223 -29.29 5.05 -23.63
C ARG A 223 -29.35 5.39 -25.13
N GLU A 224 -30.26 6.29 -25.52
CA GLU A 224 -30.42 6.71 -26.90
C GLU A 224 -29.11 7.26 -27.49
N TYR A 225 -28.41 8.10 -26.78
CA TYR A 225 -27.14 8.67 -27.23
C TYR A 225 -26.05 7.61 -27.39
N LEU A 226 -25.85 6.74 -26.39
CA LEU A 226 -24.76 5.75 -26.41
C LEU A 226 -25.04 4.61 -27.40
N GLU A 227 -26.27 4.20 -27.55
CA GLU A 227 -26.67 3.16 -28.51
C GLU A 227 -26.30 3.58 -29.93
N ASN A 228 -26.55 4.83 -30.31
CA ASN A 228 -26.27 5.37 -31.64
C ASN A 228 -24.80 5.75 -31.85
N THR A 229 -24.06 6.12 -30.81
CA THR A 229 -22.70 6.69 -30.97
C THR A 229 -21.58 5.79 -30.47
N HIS A 230 -21.86 4.92 -29.50
CA HIS A 230 -20.86 4.11 -28.81
C HIS A 230 -21.42 2.72 -28.42
N PRO A 231 -21.77 1.86 -29.39
CA PRO A 231 -22.50 0.61 -29.16
C PRO A 231 -21.75 -0.37 -28.22
N ASP A 232 -20.43 -0.45 -28.28
CA ASP A 232 -19.67 -1.34 -27.40
C ASP A 232 -19.70 -0.86 -25.94
N PHE A 233 -19.63 0.45 -25.71
CA PHE A 233 -19.80 1.00 -24.36
C PHE A 233 -21.26 0.90 -23.90
N TYR A 234 -22.24 1.11 -24.77
CA TYR A 234 -23.66 0.91 -24.48
C TYR A 234 -23.93 -0.52 -23.98
N ARG A 235 -23.42 -1.52 -24.70
CA ARG A 235 -23.51 -2.94 -24.32
C ARG A 235 -22.93 -3.17 -22.91
N TYR A 236 -21.71 -2.67 -22.67
CA TYR A 236 -21.08 -2.73 -21.34
C TYR A 236 -21.93 -2.07 -20.27
N MET A 237 -22.46 -0.88 -20.54
CA MET A 237 -23.35 -0.13 -19.64
C MET A 237 -24.60 -0.93 -19.28
N MET A 238 -25.27 -1.54 -20.27
CA MET A 238 -26.47 -2.35 -20.05
C MET A 238 -26.17 -3.60 -19.22
N ILE A 239 -25.07 -4.28 -19.50
CA ILE A 239 -24.60 -5.41 -18.68
C ILE A 239 -24.30 -4.94 -17.24
N PHE A 240 -23.62 -3.83 -17.06
CA PHE A 240 -23.33 -3.28 -15.74
C PHE A 240 -24.62 -2.92 -14.98
N LEU A 241 -25.57 -2.26 -15.64
CA LEU A 241 -26.86 -1.84 -15.05
C LEU A 241 -27.61 -3.04 -14.45
N TYR A 242 -27.71 -4.14 -15.18
CA TYR A 242 -28.49 -5.31 -14.80
C TYR A 242 -27.73 -6.39 -14.01
N SER A 243 -26.39 -6.30 -13.93
CA SER A 243 -25.58 -7.37 -13.30
C SER A 243 -25.47 -7.25 -11.78
N GLY A 244 -25.69 -6.06 -11.21
CA GLY A 244 -25.38 -5.77 -9.82
C GLY A 244 -23.91 -5.93 -9.45
N ALA A 245 -23.01 -6.17 -10.43
CA ALA A 245 -21.58 -6.31 -10.23
C ALA A 245 -20.86 -4.96 -10.09
N ARG A 246 -19.58 -4.98 -9.76
CA ARG A 246 -18.71 -3.81 -9.80
C ARG A 246 -17.92 -3.78 -11.10
N ASN A 247 -17.47 -2.59 -11.54
CA ASN A 247 -16.64 -2.46 -12.74
C ASN A 247 -15.43 -3.38 -12.69
N THR A 248 -14.73 -3.44 -11.56
CA THR A 248 -13.54 -4.30 -11.38
C THR A 248 -13.87 -5.79 -11.47
N GLU A 249 -15.07 -6.20 -11.10
CA GLU A 249 -15.54 -7.58 -11.18
C GLU A 249 -15.83 -7.94 -12.63
N LEU A 250 -16.52 -7.07 -13.39
CA LEU A 250 -16.81 -7.28 -14.80
C LEU A 250 -15.55 -7.30 -15.69
N PHE A 251 -14.58 -6.42 -15.40
CA PHE A 251 -13.32 -6.40 -16.17
C PHE A 251 -12.43 -7.64 -15.95
N ARG A 252 -12.67 -8.40 -14.87
CA ARG A 252 -11.98 -9.67 -14.60
C ARG A 252 -12.65 -10.87 -15.25
N LEU A 253 -13.88 -10.72 -15.80
CA LEU A 253 -14.61 -11.82 -16.43
C LEU A 253 -13.96 -12.25 -17.73
N GLN A 254 -13.80 -13.55 -17.86
CA GLN A 254 -13.42 -14.22 -19.10
C GLN A 254 -14.66 -14.90 -19.74
N ARG A 255 -14.57 -15.22 -21.02
CA ARG A 255 -15.68 -15.91 -21.73
C ARG A 255 -16.09 -17.22 -21.05
N LYS A 256 -15.14 -17.97 -20.51
CA LYS A 256 -15.39 -19.23 -19.77
C LYS A 256 -16.16 -19.06 -18.47
N ASP A 257 -16.24 -17.84 -17.92
CA ASP A 257 -16.96 -17.56 -16.69
C ASP A 257 -18.46 -17.30 -16.92
N VAL A 258 -18.93 -17.35 -18.20
CA VAL A 258 -20.32 -17.07 -18.59
C VAL A 258 -20.96 -18.29 -19.20
N ASP A 259 -22.08 -18.71 -18.62
CA ASP A 259 -22.95 -19.78 -19.09
C ASP A 259 -24.29 -19.16 -19.56
N LEU A 260 -24.44 -18.99 -20.87
CA LEU A 260 -25.64 -18.34 -21.45
C LEU A 260 -26.88 -19.23 -21.36
N ASP A 261 -26.70 -20.54 -21.36
CA ASP A 261 -27.81 -21.50 -21.31
C ASP A 261 -28.44 -21.52 -19.93
N LYS A 262 -27.62 -21.45 -18.88
CA LYS A 262 -28.09 -21.32 -17.50
C LYS A 262 -28.40 -19.88 -17.12
N GLN A 263 -28.08 -18.91 -17.96
CA GLN A 263 -28.15 -17.47 -17.66
C GLN A 263 -27.38 -17.11 -16.37
N GLU A 264 -26.14 -17.61 -16.27
CA GLU A 264 -25.28 -17.39 -15.11
C GLU A 264 -23.89 -16.90 -15.51
N PHE A 265 -23.26 -16.16 -14.62
CA PHE A 265 -21.85 -15.79 -14.71
C PHE A 265 -21.17 -15.83 -13.36
N VAL A 266 -19.86 -16.12 -13.34
CA VAL A 266 -19.08 -16.26 -12.11
C VAL A 266 -18.10 -15.11 -11.95
N ILE A 267 -18.27 -14.32 -10.89
CA ILE A 267 -17.35 -13.24 -10.53
C ILE A 267 -16.41 -13.65 -9.39
N LEU A 268 -15.27 -12.96 -9.32
CA LEU A 268 -14.34 -13.05 -8.21
C LEU A 268 -14.58 -11.87 -7.25
N LEU A 269 -15.20 -12.15 -6.11
CA LEU A 269 -15.36 -11.16 -5.03
C LEU A 269 -14.05 -11.06 -4.24
N GLU A 270 -13.47 -9.86 -4.23
CA GLU A 270 -12.28 -9.57 -3.42
C GLU A 270 -12.72 -8.99 -2.07
N LYS A 271 -12.39 -9.69 -0.98
CA LYS A 271 -12.63 -9.21 0.38
C LYS A 271 -11.44 -9.57 1.28
N GLY A 272 -10.81 -8.54 1.86
CA GLY A 272 -9.66 -8.74 2.77
C GLY A 272 -8.46 -9.43 2.12
N GLY A 273 -8.23 -9.22 0.82
CA GLY A 273 -7.15 -9.87 0.06
C GLY A 273 -7.42 -11.32 -0.33
N GLN A 274 -8.60 -11.85 -0.05
CA GLN A 274 -9.04 -13.17 -0.51
C GLN A 274 -10.07 -13.03 -1.63
N TYR A 275 -9.99 -13.94 -2.60
CA TYR A 275 -10.94 -14.04 -3.70
C TYR A 275 -11.92 -15.17 -3.44
N LYS A 276 -13.21 -14.86 -3.50
CA LYS A 276 -14.30 -15.84 -3.42
C LYS A 276 -15.05 -15.85 -4.76
N ARG A 277 -15.24 -17.02 -5.34
CA ARG A 277 -16.11 -17.18 -6.51
C ARG A 277 -17.57 -16.97 -6.08
N CYS A 278 -18.32 -16.20 -6.86
CA CYS A 278 -19.72 -15.93 -6.65
C CYS A 278 -20.46 -16.03 -7.98
N THR A 279 -21.41 -16.96 -8.07
CA THR A 279 -22.31 -17.09 -9.23
C THR A 279 -23.39 -16.02 -9.15
N LYS A 280 -23.63 -15.35 -10.26
CA LYS A 280 -24.67 -14.33 -10.45
C LYS A 280 -25.55 -14.70 -11.64
N VAL A 281 -26.79 -14.25 -11.59
CA VAL A 281 -27.77 -14.48 -12.63
C VAL A 281 -27.70 -13.39 -13.71
N ILE A 282 -27.82 -13.77 -14.95
CA ILE A 282 -28.04 -12.85 -16.08
C ILE A 282 -29.54 -12.57 -16.17
N LEU A 283 -29.94 -11.35 -15.87
CA LEU A 283 -31.32 -10.94 -15.99
C LEU A 283 -31.75 -10.87 -17.45
N SER A 284 -32.98 -11.31 -17.74
CA SER A 284 -33.52 -11.40 -19.12
C SER A 284 -33.34 -10.11 -19.94
N PRO A 285 -33.51 -8.88 -19.40
CA PRO A 285 -33.26 -7.66 -20.18
C PRO A 285 -31.81 -7.45 -20.63
N ALA A 286 -30.85 -8.16 -20.04
CA ALA A 286 -29.44 -8.07 -20.40
C ALA A 286 -28.95 -9.21 -21.26
N LEU A 287 -29.74 -10.28 -21.45
CA LEU A 287 -29.29 -11.52 -22.06
C LEU A 287 -28.70 -11.32 -23.47
N GLU A 288 -29.32 -10.47 -24.29
CA GLU A 288 -28.86 -10.20 -25.65
C GLU A 288 -27.49 -9.52 -25.66
N TYR A 289 -27.28 -8.54 -24.76
CA TYR A 289 -25.95 -7.87 -24.62
C TYR A 289 -24.85 -8.85 -24.19
N TRP A 290 -25.19 -9.85 -23.37
CA TRP A 290 -24.26 -10.91 -22.98
C TRP A 290 -23.95 -11.85 -24.15
N ARG A 291 -24.94 -12.19 -25.00
CA ARG A 291 -24.72 -12.98 -26.23
C ARG A 291 -23.77 -12.27 -27.17
N GLU A 292 -24.07 -11.01 -27.50
CA GLU A 292 -23.25 -10.19 -28.38
C GLU A 292 -21.79 -10.10 -27.94
N VAL A 293 -21.52 -9.87 -26.66
CA VAL A 293 -20.12 -9.79 -26.18
C VAL A 293 -19.44 -11.16 -26.18
N CYS A 294 -20.17 -12.24 -25.85
CA CYS A 294 -19.63 -13.59 -25.87
C CYS A 294 -19.30 -14.07 -27.28
N GLU A 295 -20.11 -13.73 -28.28
CA GLU A 295 -19.88 -14.05 -29.70
C GLU A 295 -18.66 -13.33 -30.26
N LYS A 296 -18.31 -12.17 -29.76
CA LYS A 296 -17.09 -11.45 -30.15
C LYS A 296 -15.80 -12.06 -29.59
N CYS A 297 -15.88 -12.99 -28.64
CA CYS A 297 -14.71 -13.66 -28.07
C CYS A 297 -14.17 -14.73 -29.07
N GLN A 298 -12.86 -14.78 -29.21
CA GLN A 298 -12.16 -15.76 -30.03
C GLN A 298 -11.72 -16.99 -29.22
N SER A 299 -11.60 -16.85 -27.90
CA SER A 299 -11.14 -17.90 -26.99
C SER A 299 -11.95 -17.85 -25.67
N PRO A 300 -12.11 -19.03 -25.00
CA PRO A 300 -12.68 -19.09 -23.68
C PRO A 300 -11.92 -18.23 -22.62
N ASP A 301 -10.64 -17.96 -22.86
CA ASP A 301 -9.77 -17.18 -21.96
C ASP A 301 -9.78 -15.69 -22.26
N ASP A 302 -10.48 -15.24 -23.30
CA ASP A 302 -10.60 -13.80 -23.59
C ASP A 302 -11.39 -13.09 -22.48
N TYR A 303 -10.87 -11.96 -22.02
CA TYR A 303 -11.60 -11.05 -21.13
C TYR A 303 -12.72 -10.37 -21.92
N LEU A 304 -13.94 -10.37 -21.36
CA LEU A 304 -15.12 -9.82 -22.05
C LEU A 304 -15.03 -8.30 -22.28
N PHE A 305 -14.37 -7.61 -21.38
CA PHE A 305 -14.26 -6.14 -21.40
C PHE A 305 -12.81 -5.71 -21.25
N ALA A 306 -12.25 -5.17 -22.31
CA ALA A 306 -10.89 -4.64 -22.34
C ALA A 306 -10.87 -3.20 -22.89
N LEU A 307 -9.83 -2.83 -23.62
CA LEU A 307 -9.77 -1.55 -24.30
C LEU A 307 -10.96 -1.41 -25.27
N ASN A 308 -11.59 -0.24 -25.26
CA ASN A 308 -12.81 0.05 -26.03
C ASN A 308 -14.03 -0.83 -25.71
N PHE A 309 -14.04 -1.50 -24.56
CA PHE A 309 -15.16 -2.33 -24.07
C PHE A 309 -15.47 -3.56 -24.96
N VAL A 310 -14.49 -4.04 -25.70
CA VAL A 310 -14.56 -5.25 -26.53
C VAL A 310 -13.68 -6.36 -25.96
N PRO A 311 -13.95 -7.64 -26.29
CA PRO A 311 -13.14 -8.75 -25.82
C PRO A 311 -11.67 -8.67 -26.24
N ASN A 312 -10.77 -9.10 -25.36
CA ASN A 312 -9.34 -9.19 -25.65
C ASN A 312 -8.64 -10.23 -24.76
N LYS A 313 -7.47 -10.70 -25.19
CA LYS A 313 -6.60 -11.59 -24.41
C LYS A 313 -6.03 -10.93 -23.16
N GLU A 314 -5.84 -9.61 -23.19
CA GLU A 314 -5.34 -8.84 -22.07
C GLU A 314 -6.49 -8.18 -21.30
N MET A 315 -6.39 -8.24 -19.97
CA MET A 315 -7.38 -7.61 -19.09
C MET A 315 -7.34 -6.09 -19.22
N GLY A 316 -8.49 -5.48 -19.43
CA GLY A 316 -8.64 -4.03 -19.42
C GLY A 316 -8.61 -3.42 -18.01
N HIS A 317 -8.42 -2.11 -17.95
CA HIS A 317 -8.46 -1.34 -16.72
C HIS A 317 -9.83 -0.70 -16.50
N SER A 318 -10.52 -1.04 -15.43
CA SER A 318 -11.86 -0.53 -15.12
C SER A 318 -11.95 1.01 -14.99
N GLU A 319 -10.81 1.69 -14.82
CA GLU A 319 -10.73 3.15 -14.75
C GLU A 319 -11.14 3.84 -16.07
N ILE A 320 -11.06 3.13 -17.20
CA ILE A 320 -11.50 3.66 -18.50
C ILE A 320 -12.99 4.02 -18.49
N VAL A 321 -13.80 3.31 -17.72
CA VAL A 321 -15.25 3.55 -17.59
C VAL A 321 -15.52 4.96 -17.10
N THR A 322 -14.87 5.39 -16.03
CA THR A 322 -15.07 6.72 -15.45
C THR A 322 -14.62 7.81 -16.39
N LYS A 323 -13.49 7.61 -17.08
CA LYS A 323 -12.97 8.57 -18.06
C LYS A 323 -13.90 8.68 -19.27
N PHE A 324 -14.38 7.55 -19.76
CA PHE A 324 -15.30 7.49 -20.88
C PHE A 324 -16.64 8.16 -20.55
N TRP A 325 -17.22 7.82 -19.40
CA TRP A 325 -18.47 8.41 -18.90
C TRP A 325 -18.36 9.92 -18.75
N LYS A 326 -17.28 10.40 -18.13
CA LYS A 326 -17.05 11.85 -18.01
C LYS A 326 -17.08 12.53 -19.39
N LYS A 327 -16.26 12.05 -20.32
CA LYS A 327 -16.10 12.66 -21.64
C LYS A 327 -17.37 12.61 -22.50
N ASN A 328 -18.08 11.48 -22.49
CA ASN A 328 -19.16 11.23 -23.46
C ASN A 328 -20.57 11.38 -22.87
N VAL A 329 -20.72 11.35 -21.55
CA VAL A 329 -22.03 11.51 -20.91
C VAL A 329 -22.09 12.83 -20.13
N LYS A 330 -21.20 13.02 -19.13
CA LYS A 330 -21.24 14.25 -18.31
C LYS A 330 -21.02 15.50 -19.17
N ASP A 331 -19.93 15.53 -19.93
CA ASP A 331 -19.54 16.73 -20.69
C ASP A 331 -20.42 16.97 -21.90
N LYS A 332 -21.05 15.94 -22.50
CA LYS A 332 -21.86 16.07 -23.70
C LYS A 332 -23.37 16.20 -23.44
N LEU A 333 -23.87 15.48 -22.44
CA LEU A 333 -25.32 15.46 -22.14
C LEU A 333 -25.69 16.36 -20.96
N GLY A 334 -24.69 16.95 -20.26
CA GLY A 334 -24.92 17.77 -19.07
C GLY A 334 -25.43 16.96 -17.86
N ILE A 335 -25.14 15.66 -17.81
CA ILE A 335 -25.58 14.79 -16.73
C ILE A 335 -24.49 14.75 -15.66
N GLU A 336 -24.79 15.19 -14.45
CA GLU A 336 -23.82 15.28 -13.37
C GLU A 336 -23.53 13.95 -12.68
N ALA A 337 -24.45 12.99 -12.74
CA ALA A 337 -24.34 11.70 -12.10
C ALA A 337 -23.15 10.88 -12.64
N ASP A 338 -22.43 10.20 -11.76
CA ASP A 338 -21.32 9.32 -12.13
C ASP A 338 -21.84 7.99 -12.69
N PHE A 339 -21.00 7.27 -13.47
CA PHE A 339 -21.35 5.96 -14.02
C PHE A 339 -21.90 4.99 -12.98
N TYR A 340 -21.38 5.04 -11.76
CA TYR A 340 -21.83 4.16 -10.67
C TYR A 340 -23.28 4.45 -10.22
N ALA A 341 -23.85 5.59 -10.59
CA ALA A 341 -25.25 5.93 -10.36
C ALA A 341 -26.21 4.95 -11.06
N LEU A 342 -25.79 4.30 -12.14
CA LEU A 342 -26.54 3.21 -12.78
C LEU A 342 -26.83 2.05 -11.83
N LYS A 343 -25.84 1.65 -11.03
CA LYS A 343 -26.04 0.62 -10.01
C LYS A 343 -26.98 1.09 -8.89
N HIS A 344 -26.88 2.35 -8.50
CA HIS A 344 -27.83 2.95 -7.55
C HIS A 344 -29.24 2.95 -8.15
N TYR A 345 -29.40 3.38 -9.39
CA TYR A 345 -30.67 3.38 -10.09
C TYR A 345 -31.33 1.99 -10.10
N MET A 346 -30.56 0.96 -10.49
CA MET A 346 -31.11 -0.40 -10.54
C MET A 346 -31.51 -0.92 -9.15
N LEU A 347 -30.61 -0.81 -8.17
CA LEU A 347 -30.87 -1.33 -6.83
C LEU A 347 -31.95 -0.53 -6.07
N ASP A 348 -32.10 0.76 -6.37
CA ASP A 348 -33.15 1.60 -5.79
C ASP A 348 -34.55 1.26 -6.33
N ASN A 349 -34.63 0.68 -7.52
CA ASN A 349 -35.89 0.24 -8.14
C ASN A 349 -36.32 -1.19 -7.75
N LEU A 350 -35.55 -1.86 -6.91
CA LEU A 350 -35.86 -3.19 -6.38
C LEU A 350 -36.23 -3.10 -4.87
N ASP A 351 -36.97 -4.07 -4.40
CA ASP A 351 -37.09 -4.28 -2.96
C ASP A 351 -35.75 -4.62 -2.31
N SER A 352 -35.63 -4.44 -1.00
CA SER A 352 -34.36 -4.58 -0.30
C SER A 352 -33.74 -5.98 -0.37
N ASP A 353 -34.58 -7.02 -0.39
CA ASP A 353 -34.08 -8.41 -0.39
C ASP A 353 -33.58 -8.79 -1.81
N THR A 354 -34.36 -8.47 -2.85
CA THR A 354 -33.94 -8.64 -4.25
C THR A 354 -32.72 -7.80 -4.59
N ALA A 355 -32.65 -6.55 -4.15
CA ALA A 355 -31.47 -5.70 -4.33
C ALA A 355 -30.23 -6.27 -3.63
N MET A 356 -30.38 -6.86 -2.44
CA MET A 356 -29.29 -7.52 -1.71
C MET A 356 -28.77 -8.75 -2.46
N LEU A 357 -29.68 -9.58 -2.98
CA LEU A 357 -29.33 -10.76 -3.79
C LEU A 357 -28.60 -10.37 -5.07
N LEU A 358 -29.18 -9.42 -5.84
CA LEU A 358 -28.58 -8.96 -7.10
C LEU A 358 -27.17 -8.37 -6.88
N ALA A 359 -26.98 -7.59 -5.82
CA ALA A 359 -25.69 -6.99 -5.49
C ALA A 359 -24.71 -7.94 -4.79
N SER A 360 -25.15 -9.15 -4.40
CA SER A 360 -24.39 -10.13 -3.59
C SER A 360 -23.86 -9.51 -2.28
N HIS A 361 -24.70 -8.70 -1.63
CA HIS A 361 -24.37 -8.11 -0.34
C HIS A 361 -24.73 -9.07 0.81
N THR A 362 -23.86 -9.17 1.80
CA THR A 362 -24.06 -9.99 3.00
C THR A 362 -24.82 -9.27 4.11
N ASN A 363 -25.06 -7.96 3.96
CA ASN A 363 -25.69 -7.13 4.99
C ASN A 363 -26.65 -6.11 4.36
N LYS A 364 -27.88 -6.03 4.87
CA LYS A 364 -28.91 -5.06 4.44
C LYS A 364 -28.45 -3.60 4.57
N ASN A 365 -27.62 -3.26 5.56
CA ASN A 365 -27.06 -1.92 5.70
C ASN A 365 -26.18 -1.52 4.52
N THR A 366 -25.49 -2.48 3.89
CA THR A 366 -24.72 -2.24 2.68
C THR A 366 -25.64 -1.93 1.50
N THR A 367 -26.77 -2.64 1.37
CA THR A 367 -27.77 -2.41 0.32
C THR A 367 -28.47 -1.06 0.51
N ALA A 368 -28.79 -0.68 1.74
CA ALA A 368 -29.44 0.59 2.06
C ALA A 368 -28.65 1.82 1.58
N ILE A 369 -27.32 1.71 1.47
CA ILE A 369 -26.47 2.79 0.91
C ILE A 369 -26.81 3.07 -0.58
N TYR A 370 -27.31 2.07 -1.30
CA TYR A 370 -27.68 2.16 -2.71
C TYR A 370 -29.11 2.60 -2.91
N GLN A 371 -30.00 2.39 -1.95
CA GLN A 371 -31.42 2.73 -2.00
C GLN A 371 -31.65 4.17 -1.52
N VAL A 372 -31.18 5.16 -2.29
CA VAL A 372 -31.14 6.58 -1.91
C VAL A 372 -32.56 7.16 -1.78
N ASN A 373 -33.50 6.73 -2.63
CA ASN A 373 -34.89 7.22 -2.64
C ASN A 373 -35.85 6.39 -1.78
N LYS A 374 -35.34 5.40 -1.06
CA LYS A 374 -36.17 4.49 -0.25
C LYS A 374 -37.09 5.25 0.70
N ALA A 375 -36.57 6.22 1.46
CA ALA A 375 -37.36 7.02 2.40
C ALA A 375 -38.44 7.88 1.72
N LYS A 376 -38.23 8.26 0.44
CA LYS A 376 -39.27 8.96 -0.36
C LYS A 376 -40.35 7.98 -0.80
N LYS A 377 -39.96 6.80 -1.30
CA LYS A 377 -40.86 5.74 -1.75
C LYS A 377 -41.71 5.19 -0.57
N ASP A 378 -41.07 4.98 0.58
CA ASP A 378 -41.79 4.53 1.79
C ASP A 378 -42.87 5.53 2.22
N ARG A 379 -42.55 6.85 2.16
CA ARG A 379 -43.56 7.90 2.44
C ARG A 379 -44.69 7.93 1.42
N GLU A 380 -44.42 7.74 0.17
CA GLU A 380 -45.44 7.70 -0.89
C GLU A 380 -46.32 6.44 -0.73
N MET A 381 -45.73 5.30 -0.39
CA MET A 381 -46.47 4.07 -0.11
C MET A 381 -47.36 4.22 1.13
N LEU A 382 -46.87 4.84 2.21
CA LEU A 382 -47.66 5.12 3.40
C LEU A 382 -48.83 6.04 3.11
N LYS A 383 -48.75 7.02 2.20
CA LYS A 383 -49.86 7.88 1.78
C LYS A 383 -50.96 7.13 1.02
N GLN A 384 -50.61 6.01 0.39
CA GLN A 384 -51.54 5.17 -0.37
C GLN A 384 -52.20 4.07 0.48
N LEU A 385 -51.73 3.85 1.71
CA LEU A 385 -52.29 2.87 2.61
C LEU A 385 -53.73 3.30 3.00
N LYS A 386 -54.70 2.52 2.54
CA LYS A 386 -56.09 2.60 3.04
C LYS A 386 -56.16 1.68 4.24
N ILE A 387 -56.26 2.26 5.43
CA ILE A 387 -56.49 1.52 6.67
C ILE A 387 -58.01 1.60 6.92
N GLU A 388 -58.70 0.48 6.79
CA GLU A 388 -60.04 0.32 7.28
C GLU A 388 -59.95 0.07 8.80
N ILE A 389 -60.50 0.99 9.61
CA ILE A 389 -60.56 0.90 11.08
C ILE A 389 -61.90 0.36 11.46
#